data_ac1e2320d754e24144a9516654e19c94
#
_entry.id   ac1e2320d754e24144a9516654e19c94
#
_cell.length_a   1.000
_cell.length_b   1.000
_cell.length_c   1.000
_cell.angle_alpha   90.00
_cell.angle_beta   90.00
_cell.angle_gamma   90.00
#
_symmetry.space_group_name_H-M   'P 1'
#
loop_
_entity.id
_entity.type
_entity.pdbx_description
1 polymer ?
#
loop_
_entity_poly.entity_id
_entity_poly.type
_entity_poly.pdbx_seq_one_letter_code
_entity_poly.pdbx_strand_id
1 'polypeptide(L)'
;PRGGIILTNSEEIAKKIDKTIFPGIQGGPLMHVIAAKAECFYEALQPEFKEYQKQIIKNAQAMATRFKEKGIKLISKKTENHLLLIDVKKSFGITGKEAEKILDEVNITCNKNSIPNDTESFTTTSGIRIGTPAMTTRGLKEPEFIEIADIIIDVLSNKENKEILKENKQKVLELTKKFPIYK
;
A
#
# COMPACT_ATOMS: atom_id res chain seq x y z
N PRO A 1 -2.74 -14.24 8.00
CA PRO A 1 -3.36 -15.15 7.05
C PRO A 1 -4.41 -14.43 6.20
N ARG A 2 -4.73 -15.01 5.04
CA ARG A 2 -5.90 -14.59 4.27
C ARG A 2 -7.10 -15.44 4.67
N GLY A 3 -8.25 -14.81 4.81
CA GLY A 3 -9.49 -15.51 5.11
C GLY A 3 -10.65 -14.53 5.22
N GLY A 4 -11.86 -15.06 5.21
CA GLY A 4 -13.07 -14.27 5.45
C GLY A 4 -13.55 -14.42 6.87
N ILE A 5 -14.36 -13.46 7.31
CA ILE A 5 -15.16 -13.53 8.52
C ILE A 5 -16.52 -12.91 8.24
N ILE A 6 -17.59 -13.49 8.80
CA ILE A 6 -18.93 -12.93 8.75
C ILE A 6 -19.39 -12.75 10.18
N LEU A 7 -19.86 -11.55 10.52
CA LEU A 7 -20.35 -11.20 11.85
C LEU A 7 -21.80 -10.77 11.75
N THR A 8 -22.64 -11.26 12.66
CA THR A 8 -24.04 -10.86 12.73
C THR A 8 -24.54 -10.98 14.17
N ASN A 9 -25.47 -10.09 14.57
CA ASN A 9 -26.16 -10.16 15.83
C ASN A 9 -27.52 -10.89 15.72
N SER A 10 -27.90 -11.34 14.52
CA SER A 10 -29.15 -12.07 14.28
C SER A 10 -28.91 -13.58 14.30
N GLU A 11 -29.50 -14.28 15.24
CA GLU A 11 -29.43 -15.74 15.33
C GLU A 11 -30.00 -16.43 14.08
N GLU A 12 -31.11 -15.89 13.55
CA GLU A 12 -31.73 -16.42 12.32
C GLU A 12 -30.80 -16.33 11.14
N ILE A 13 -30.10 -15.19 10.97
CA ILE A 13 -29.12 -15.01 9.89
C ILE A 13 -27.88 -15.91 10.10
N ALA A 14 -27.40 -16.02 11.35
CA ALA A 14 -26.30 -16.93 11.69
C ALA A 14 -26.58 -18.36 11.26
N LYS A 15 -27.74 -18.89 11.61
CA LYS A 15 -28.20 -20.25 11.23
C LYS A 15 -28.24 -20.44 9.70
N LYS A 16 -28.71 -19.44 8.97
CA LYS A 16 -28.73 -19.49 7.49
C LYS A 16 -27.33 -19.50 6.90
N ILE A 17 -26.43 -18.66 7.45
CA ILE A 17 -25.03 -18.58 7.03
C ILE A 17 -24.33 -19.91 7.30
N ASP A 18 -24.44 -20.46 8.51
CA ASP A 18 -23.82 -21.71 8.90
C ASP A 18 -24.22 -22.86 7.97
N LYS A 19 -25.53 -23.00 7.71
CA LYS A 19 -26.07 -24.01 6.79
C LYS A 19 -25.60 -23.81 5.34
N THR A 20 -25.44 -22.54 4.92
CA THR A 20 -24.97 -22.22 3.57
C THR A 20 -23.49 -22.52 3.43
N ILE A 21 -22.70 -22.21 4.45
CA ILE A 21 -21.26 -22.50 4.46
C ILE A 21 -21.04 -24.01 4.53
N PHE A 22 -21.60 -24.70 5.52
CA PHE A 22 -21.43 -26.14 5.66
C PHE A 22 -22.80 -26.83 5.85
N PRO A 23 -23.16 -27.83 5.03
CA PRO A 23 -22.35 -28.42 3.94
C PRO A 23 -22.55 -27.74 2.56
N GLY A 24 -23.10 -26.54 2.51
CA GLY A 24 -23.51 -25.91 1.24
C GLY A 24 -22.37 -25.63 0.27
N ILE A 25 -21.50 -24.69 0.58
CA ILE A 25 -20.42 -24.23 -0.31
C ILE A 25 -19.00 -24.61 0.15
N GLN A 26 -18.83 -25.03 1.39
CA GLN A 26 -17.55 -25.45 1.98
C GLN A 26 -17.68 -26.82 2.64
N GLY A 27 -16.53 -27.45 2.93
CA GLY A 27 -16.43 -28.70 3.65
C GLY A 27 -15.68 -28.54 4.97
N GLY A 28 -14.80 -29.49 5.31
CA GLY A 28 -14.03 -29.47 6.55
C GLY A 28 -13.17 -28.22 6.68
N PRO A 29 -13.16 -27.57 7.87
CA PRO A 29 -12.41 -26.36 8.09
C PRO A 29 -10.91 -26.58 8.08
N LEU A 30 -10.15 -25.62 7.55
CA LEU A 30 -8.69 -25.61 7.58
C LEU A 30 -8.22 -25.07 8.93
N MET A 31 -7.97 -25.96 9.90
CA MET A 31 -7.65 -25.60 11.28
C MET A 31 -6.40 -24.73 11.41
N HIS A 32 -5.38 -24.92 10.56
CA HIS A 32 -4.20 -24.07 10.54
C HIS A 32 -4.52 -22.62 10.16
N VAL A 33 -5.50 -22.39 9.27
CA VAL A 33 -5.99 -21.03 8.92
C VAL A 33 -6.76 -20.43 10.10
N ILE A 34 -7.56 -21.21 10.81
CA ILE A 34 -8.29 -20.77 12.00
C ILE A 34 -7.31 -20.36 13.10
N ALA A 35 -6.30 -21.19 13.38
CA ALA A 35 -5.25 -20.88 14.35
C ALA A 35 -4.50 -19.60 13.97
N ALA A 36 -4.14 -19.43 12.70
CA ALA A 36 -3.48 -18.22 12.22
C ALA A 36 -4.36 -16.98 12.33
N LYS A 37 -5.70 -17.10 12.15
CA LYS A 37 -6.63 -15.99 12.41
C LYS A 37 -6.70 -15.63 13.88
N ALA A 38 -6.71 -16.62 14.77
CA ALA A 38 -6.73 -16.41 16.22
C ALA A 38 -5.50 -15.62 16.67
N GLU A 39 -4.30 -16.00 16.20
CA GLU A 39 -3.05 -15.28 16.46
C GLU A 39 -3.10 -13.85 15.92
N CYS A 40 -3.53 -13.67 14.68
CA CYS A 40 -3.68 -12.36 14.06
C CYS A 40 -4.61 -11.44 14.87
N PHE A 41 -5.72 -11.96 15.38
CA PHE A 41 -6.65 -11.17 16.19
C PHE A 41 -6.09 -10.89 17.59
N TYR A 42 -5.35 -11.84 18.17
CA TYR A 42 -4.67 -11.63 19.44
C TYR A 42 -3.63 -10.50 19.33
N GLU A 43 -2.78 -10.51 18.30
CA GLU A 43 -1.84 -9.40 18.03
C GLU A 43 -2.58 -8.07 17.82
N ALA A 44 -3.69 -8.07 17.05
CA ALA A 44 -4.45 -6.86 16.77
C ALA A 44 -5.15 -6.26 18.01
N LEU A 45 -5.37 -7.04 19.07
CA LEU A 45 -5.91 -6.57 20.34
C LEU A 45 -4.86 -5.89 21.24
N GLN A 46 -3.57 -6.05 20.95
CA GLN A 46 -2.51 -5.47 21.78
C GLN A 46 -2.43 -3.95 21.61
N PRO A 47 -2.05 -3.21 22.68
CA PRO A 47 -1.91 -1.75 22.61
C PRO A 47 -0.91 -1.29 21.55
N GLU A 48 0.17 -2.03 21.33
CA GLU A 48 1.23 -1.75 20.37
C GLU A 48 0.69 -1.74 18.93
N PHE A 49 -0.31 -2.56 18.63
CA PHE A 49 -0.95 -2.57 17.32
C PHE A 49 -1.69 -1.27 17.03
N LYS A 50 -2.30 -0.64 18.05
CA LYS A 50 -2.93 0.68 17.89
C LYS A 50 -1.91 1.76 17.53
N GLU A 51 -0.75 1.76 18.20
CA GLU A 51 0.33 2.70 17.89
C GLU A 51 0.92 2.46 16.50
N TYR A 52 1.08 1.20 16.11
CA TYR A 52 1.48 0.83 14.76
C TYR A 52 0.50 1.36 13.71
N GLN A 53 -0.81 1.19 13.91
CA GLN A 53 -1.83 1.70 12.98
C GLN A 53 -1.83 3.24 12.90
N LYS A 54 -1.63 3.93 14.01
CA LYS A 54 -1.48 5.39 14.03
C LYS A 54 -0.23 5.83 13.23
N GLN A 55 0.88 5.11 13.38
CA GLN A 55 2.11 5.41 12.64
C GLN A 55 1.93 5.19 11.13
N ILE A 56 1.22 4.15 10.71
CA ILE A 56 0.87 3.92 9.29
C ILE A 56 0.16 5.15 8.70
N ILE A 57 -0.83 5.68 9.41
CA ILE A 57 -1.61 6.83 8.95
C ILE A 57 -0.75 8.10 8.92
N LYS A 58 0.07 8.34 9.95
CA LYS A 58 0.99 9.49 9.98
C LYS A 58 1.97 9.45 8.80
N ASN A 59 2.55 8.29 8.52
CA ASN A 59 3.44 8.08 7.39
C ASN A 59 2.75 8.37 6.06
N ALA A 60 1.52 7.87 5.88
CA ALA A 60 0.73 8.13 4.68
C ALA A 60 0.40 9.62 4.51
N GLN A 61 0.06 10.31 5.60
CA GLN A 61 -0.23 11.74 5.59
C GLN A 61 1.01 12.59 5.31
N ALA A 62 2.17 12.24 5.87
CA ALA A 62 3.44 12.92 5.60
C ALA A 62 3.81 12.80 4.11
N MET A 63 3.72 11.60 3.56
CA MET A 63 3.96 11.36 2.13
C MET A 63 2.96 12.10 1.24
N ALA A 64 1.67 12.11 1.59
CA ALA A 64 0.63 12.84 0.86
C ALA A 64 0.88 14.35 0.87
N THR A 65 1.27 14.90 2.01
CA THR A 65 1.62 16.31 2.17
C THR A 65 2.80 16.66 1.27
N ARG A 66 3.84 15.83 1.27
CA ARG A 66 5.02 16.06 0.43
C ARG A 66 4.71 16.03 -1.06
N PHE A 67 3.93 15.06 -1.52
CA PHE A 67 3.46 15.05 -2.91
C PHE A 67 2.69 16.31 -3.29
N LYS A 68 1.80 16.77 -2.40
CA LYS A 68 1.01 17.99 -2.62
C LYS A 68 1.88 19.24 -2.70
N GLU A 69 2.87 19.39 -1.79
CA GLU A 69 3.85 20.50 -1.80
C GLU A 69 4.62 20.57 -3.12
N LYS A 70 4.90 19.41 -3.71
CA LYS A 70 5.59 19.28 -5.00
C LYS A 70 4.66 19.34 -6.22
N GLY A 71 3.38 19.68 -6.02
CA GLY A 71 2.42 19.82 -7.11
C GLY A 71 1.94 18.50 -7.71
N ILE A 72 2.24 17.37 -7.10
CA ILE A 72 1.80 16.04 -7.58
C ILE A 72 0.32 15.85 -7.30
N LYS A 73 -0.40 15.36 -8.31
CA LYS A 73 -1.84 15.16 -8.23
C LYS A 73 -2.20 13.87 -7.51
N LEU A 74 -2.67 14.01 -6.28
CA LEU A 74 -3.33 12.93 -5.55
C LEU A 74 -4.82 12.89 -5.89
N ILE A 75 -5.37 11.69 -5.98
CA ILE A 75 -6.82 11.49 -5.94
C ILE A 75 -7.25 11.78 -4.50
N SER A 76 -8.35 12.35 -4.21
CA SER A 76 -8.84 12.68 -2.86
C SER A 76 -8.09 13.81 -2.10
N LYS A 77 -7.11 14.47 -2.67
CA LYS A 77 -6.32 15.58 -2.05
C LYS A 77 -5.65 15.27 -0.70
N LYS A 78 -6.06 14.26 0.04
CA LYS A 78 -5.54 13.80 1.33
C LYS A 78 -5.77 12.28 1.45
N THR A 79 -5.14 11.65 2.45
CA THR A 79 -5.45 10.28 2.84
C THR A 79 -5.83 10.20 4.31
N GLU A 80 -6.77 9.32 4.63
CA GLU A 80 -7.21 9.00 6.00
C GLU A 80 -6.95 7.52 6.32
N ASN A 81 -6.27 6.82 5.42
CA ASN A 81 -5.91 5.41 5.56
C ASN A 81 -4.44 5.17 5.17
N HIS A 82 -4.09 3.95 4.89
CA HIS A 82 -2.73 3.51 4.57
C HIS A 82 -2.35 3.64 3.09
N LEU A 83 -3.23 4.14 2.23
CA LEU A 83 -3.05 4.16 0.76
C LEU A 83 -3.00 5.59 0.22
N LEU A 84 -2.21 5.76 -0.83
CA LEU A 84 -2.21 6.93 -1.69
C LEU A 84 -2.46 6.48 -3.14
N LEU A 85 -3.31 7.20 -3.84
CA LEU A 85 -3.55 7.04 -5.27
C LEU A 85 -3.08 8.31 -5.99
N ILE A 86 -2.10 8.16 -6.85
CA ILE A 86 -1.44 9.25 -7.58
C ILE A 86 -1.87 9.20 -9.04
N ASP A 87 -2.35 10.31 -9.57
CA ASP A 87 -2.58 10.52 -10.99
C ASP A 87 -1.25 10.86 -11.68
N VAL A 88 -0.55 9.82 -12.13
CA VAL A 88 0.78 9.96 -12.76
C VAL A 88 0.68 10.50 -14.19
N LYS A 89 -0.44 10.26 -14.85
CA LYS A 89 -0.70 10.82 -16.18
C LYS A 89 -0.77 12.34 -16.14
N LYS A 90 -1.47 12.89 -15.16
CA LYS A 90 -1.58 14.35 -14.99
C LYS A 90 -0.30 14.95 -14.40
N SER A 91 0.41 14.22 -13.54
CA SER A 91 1.59 14.74 -12.83
C SER A 91 2.88 14.65 -13.65
N PHE A 92 3.05 13.60 -14.45
CA PHE A 92 4.31 13.27 -15.13
C PHE A 92 4.14 12.97 -16.65
N GLY A 93 2.90 13.00 -17.16
CA GLY A 93 2.61 12.73 -18.57
C GLY A 93 2.83 11.25 -18.99
N ILE A 94 2.82 10.33 -18.03
CA ILE A 94 3.03 8.89 -18.26
C ILE A 94 1.87 8.06 -17.74
N THR A 95 1.74 6.85 -18.25
CA THR A 95 0.73 5.89 -17.80
C THR A 95 1.11 5.24 -16.46
N GLY A 96 0.13 4.68 -15.75
CA GLY A 96 0.39 3.91 -14.54
C GLY A 96 1.31 2.71 -14.78
N LYS A 97 1.19 2.05 -15.95
CA LYS A 97 2.04 0.94 -16.36
C LYS A 97 3.51 1.35 -16.55
N GLU A 98 3.74 2.51 -17.16
CA GLU A 98 5.09 3.05 -17.32
C GLU A 98 5.69 3.43 -15.98
N ALA A 99 4.93 4.14 -15.12
CA ALA A 99 5.37 4.52 -13.79
C ALA A 99 5.72 3.31 -12.92
N GLU A 100 4.87 2.27 -12.91
CA GLU A 100 5.12 1.00 -12.21
C GLU A 100 6.46 0.39 -12.63
N LYS A 101 6.71 0.30 -13.94
CA LYS A 101 7.95 -0.26 -14.49
C LYS A 101 9.18 0.57 -14.11
N ILE A 102 9.13 1.89 -14.25
CA ILE A 102 10.26 2.78 -13.95
C ILE A 102 10.60 2.72 -12.45
N LEU A 103 9.61 2.71 -11.57
CA LEU A 103 9.81 2.61 -10.13
C LEU A 103 10.37 1.25 -9.72
N ASP A 104 9.98 0.16 -10.38
CA ASP A 104 10.53 -1.17 -10.15
C ASP A 104 12.03 -1.25 -10.50
N GLU A 105 12.47 -0.55 -11.55
CA GLU A 105 13.91 -0.46 -11.94
C GLU A 105 14.78 0.14 -10.82
N VAL A 106 14.20 0.98 -9.97
CA VAL A 106 14.89 1.59 -8.81
C VAL A 106 14.51 0.92 -7.46
N ASN A 107 13.94 -0.29 -7.51
CA ASN A 107 13.52 -1.09 -6.35
C ASN A 107 12.40 -0.46 -5.50
N ILE A 108 11.53 0.32 -6.11
CA ILE A 108 10.30 0.83 -5.49
C ILE A 108 9.10 0.10 -6.09
N THR A 109 8.54 -0.84 -5.33
CA THR A 109 7.36 -1.60 -5.75
C THR A 109 6.08 -0.83 -5.50
N CYS A 110 5.28 -0.64 -6.53
CA CYS A 110 3.93 -0.10 -6.46
C CYS A 110 3.00 -0.86 -7.41
N ASN A 111 1.73 -0.49 -7.47
CA ASN A 111 0.79 -1.05 -8.44
C ASN A 111 0.25 0.05 -9.35
N LYS A 112 0.23 -0.21 -10.66
CA LYS A 112 -0.61 0.58 -11.54
C LYS A 112 -2.08 0.45 -11.09
N ASN A 113 -2.84 1.52 -11.15
CA ASN A 113 -4.20 1.56 -10.64
C ASN A 113 -5.05 2.55 -11.42
N SER A 114 -6.25 2.13 -11.82
CA SER A 114 -7.20 3.06 -12.43
C SER A 114 -7.59 4.16 -11.44
N ILE A 115 -7.84 5.34 -11.97
CA ILE A 115 -8.34 6.49 -11.22
C ILE A 115 -9.83 6.70 -11.55
N PRO A 116 -10.58 7.46 -10.73
CA PRO A 116 -11.96 7.82 -11.08
C PRO A 116 -12.03 8.52 -12.42
N ASN A 117 -12.94 8.06 -13.30
CA ASN A 117 -13.09 8.51 -14.68
C ASN A 117 -11.82 8.35 -15.52
N ASP A 118 -11.09 7.26 -15.31
CA ASP A 118 -9.87 6.96 -16.06
C ASP A 118 -10.12 6.89 -17.56
N THR A 119 -9.28 7.56 -18.34
CA THR A 119 -9.34 7.54 -19.82
C THR A 119 -8.47 6.46 -20.43
N GLU A 120 -7.59 5.84 -19.64
CA GLU A 120 -6.76 4.72 -20.07
C GLU A 120 -7.49 3.38 -19.91
N SER A 121 -7.02 2.38 -20.64
CA SER A 121 -7.51 1.00 -20.49
C SER A 121 -7.17 0.46 -19.10
N PHE A 122 -7.94 -0.52 -18.63
CA PHE A 122 -7.71 -1.18 -17.34
C PHE A 122 -6.32 -1.83 -17.22
N THR A 123 -5.70 -2.20 -18.32
CA THR A 123 -4.35 -2.80 -18.36
C THR A 123 -3.22 -1.77 -18.38
N THR A 124 -3.54 -0.51 -18.66
CA THR A 124 -2.57 0.60 -18.78
C THR A 124 -2.65 1.55 -17.59
N THR A 125 -3.85 2.03 -17.26
CA THR A 125 -4.22 2.94 -16.17
C THR A 125 -3.54 4.32 -16.21
N SER A 126 -4.13 5.29 -15.54
CA SER A 126 -3.55 6.66 -15.40
C SER A 126 -2.90 6.88 -14.03
N GLY A 127 -3.02 5.95 -13.11
CA GLY A 127 -2.53 6.11 -11.74
C GLY A 127 -1.64 4.98 -11.25
N ILE A 128 -1.00 5.26 -10.12
CA ILE A 128 -0.33 4.25 -9.29
C ILE A 128 -0.86 4.31 -7.85
N ARG A 129 -0.82 3.16 -7.18
CA ARG A 129 -1.20 3.03 -5.77
C ARG A 129 0.02 2.68 -4.92
N ILE A 130 0.21 3.44 -3.85
CA ILE A 130 1.29 3.26 -2.88
C ILE A 130 0.66 3.04 -1.51
N GLY A 131 1.26 2.14 -0.71
CA GLY A 131 0.84 1.85 0.66
C GLY A 131 1.99 1.97 1.65
N THR A 132 1.69 2.33 2.90
CA THR A 132 2.70 2.58 3.94
C THR A 132 2.92 1.44 4.94
N PRO A 133 2.05 0.39 5.08
CA PRO A 133 2.21 -0.61 6.14
C PRO A 133 3.53 -1.37 6.11
N ALA A 134 3.96 -1.87 4.96
CA ALA A 134 5.16 -2.70 4.85
C ALA A 134 6.43 -1.97 5.32
N MET A 135 6.59 -0.71 4.93
CA MET A 135 7.74 0.08 5.35
C MET A 135 7.61 0.57 6.79
N THR A 136 6.39 0.83 7.29
CA THR A 136 6.15 1.11 8.71
C THR A 136 6.51 -0.10 9.58
N THR A 137 6.19 -1.33 9.15
CA THR A 137 6.61 -2.57 9.83
C THR A 137 8.13 -2.69 9.92
N ARG A 138 8.88 -2.22 8.93
CA ARG A 138 10.34 -2.16 8.95
C ARG A 138 10.89 -1.12 9.93
N GLY A 139 10.06 -0.17 10.38
CA GLY A 139 10.42 0.88 11.33
C GLY A 139 10.59 2.27 10.73
N LEU A 140 10.26 2.47 9.44
CA LEU A 140 10.28 3.79 8.81
C LEU A 140 9.19 4.67 9.42
N LYS A 141 9.52 5.96 9.56
CA LYS A 141 8.63 7.01 10.08
C LYS A 141 8.48 8.14 9.06
N GLU A 142 7.84 9.21 9.45
CA GLU A 142 7.50 10.34 8.59
C GLU A 142 8.70 10.88 7.77
N PRO A 143 9.92 11.09 8.36
CA PRO A 143 11.06 11.60 7.57
C PRO A 143 11.44 10.69 6.40
N GLU A 144 11.49 9.38 6.63
CA GLU A 144 11.84 8.42 5.59
C GLU A 144 10.74 8.34 4.51
N PHE A 145 9.47 8.50 4.88
CA PHE A 145 8.38 8.54 3.89
C PHE A 145 8.38 9.82 3.06
N ILE A 146 8.84 10.94 3.62
CA ILE A 146 9.09 12.17 2.86
C ILE A 146 10.24 11.96 1.88
N GLU A 147 11.35 11.34 2.30
CA GLU A 147 12.47 10.99 1.43
C GLU A 147 12.04 10.06 0.28
N ILE A 148 11.24 9.04 0.58
CA ILE A 148 10.69 8.14 -0.46
C ILE A 148 9.81 8.91 -1.44
N ALA A 149 8.99 9.86 -0.98
CA ALA A 149 8.19 10.69 -1.87
C ALA A 149 9.07 11.53 -2.80
N ASP A 150 10.15 12.13 -2.29
CA ASP A 150 11.11 12.89 -3.09
C ASP A 150 11.82 12.00 -4.12
N ILE A 151 12.23 10.79 -3.74
CA ILE A 151 12.81 9.81 -4.66
C ILE A 151 11.83 9.47 -5.80
N ILE A 152 10.58 9.18 -5.47
CA ILE A 152 9.54 8.86 -6.48
C ILE A 152 9.35 10.03 -7.46
N ILE A 153 9.30 11.25 -6.94
CA ILE A 153 9.14 12.46 -7.77
C ILE A 153 10.34 12.62 -8.70
N ASP A 154 11.55 12.50 -8.16
CA ASP A 154 12.79 12.67 -8.92
C ASP A 154 12.91 11.61 -10.04
N VAL A 155 12.66 10.35 -9.71
CA VAL A 155 12.68 9.23 -10.65
C VAL A 155 11.66 9.42 -11.78
N LEU A 156 10.41 9.74 -11.47
CA LEU A 156 9.36 9.87 -12.49
C LEU A 156 9.51 11.15 -13.33
N SER A 157 10.10 12.21 -12.77
CA SER A 157 10.40 13.45 -13.49
C SER A 157 11.61 13.31 -14.43
N ASN A 158 12.55 12.44 -14.11
CA ASN A 158 13.79 12.24 -14.84
C ASN A 158 13.94 10.82 -15.43
N LYS A 159 12.82 10.25 -15.82
CA LYS A 159 12.68 8.83 -16.21
C LYS A 159 13.65 8.32 -17.28
N GLU A 160 14.19 9.18 -18.12
CA GLU A 160 15.14 8.82 -19.19
C GLU A 160 16.59 9.04 -18.78
N ASN A 161 16.85 9.69 -17.64
CA ASN A 161 18.20 9.96 -17.15
C ASN A 161 18.72 8.79 -16.31
N LYS A 162 19.55 7.95 -16.93
CA LYS A 162 20.11 6.75 -16.30
C LYS A 162 20.96 7.01 -15.06
N GLU A 163 21.63 8.17 -15.00
CA GLU A 163 22.44 8.54 -13.83
C GLU A 163 21.56 8.85 -12.64
N ILE A 164 20.50 9.65 -12.82
CA ILE A 164 19.52 9.96 -11.78
C ILE A 164 18.82 8.68 -11.29
N LEU A 165 18.43 7.79 -12.20
CA LEU A 165 17.83 6.50 -11.83
C LEU A 165 18.78 5.66 -10.98
N LYS A 166 20.07 5.59 -11.35
CA LYS A 166 21.11 4.86 -10.61
C LYS A 166 21.35 5.45 -9.22
N GLU A 167 21.43 6.77 -9.11
CA GLU A 167 21.60 7.47 -7.83
C GLU A 167 20.40 7.21 -6.89
N ASN A 168 19.17 7.34 -7.40
CA ASN A 168 17.98 7.08 -6.61
C ASN A 168 17.85 5.60 -6.21
N LYS A 169 18.22 4.67 -7.07
CA LYS A 169 18.32 3.25 -6.72
C LYS A 169 19.30 3.04 -5.55
N GLN A 170 20.43 3.72 -5.55
CA GLN A 170 21.40 3.63 -4.47
C GLN A 170 20.83 4.19 -3.14
N LYS A 171 20.12 5.33 -3.18
CA LYS A 171 19.41 5.88 -1.99
C LYS A 171 18.40 4.88 -1.43
N VAL A 172 17.62 4.22 -2.28
CA VAL A 172 16.67 3.17 -1.85
C VAL A 172 17.38 2.00 -1.17
N LEU A 173 18.50 1.55 -1.72
CA LEU A 173 19.32 0.48 -1.13
C LEU A 173 19.90 0.88 0.22
N GLU A 174 20.37 2.11 0.38
CA GLU A 174 20.89 2.63 1.64
C GLU A 174 19.80 2.76 2.69
N LEU A 175 18.63 3.27 2.31
CA LEU A 175 17.47 3.36 3.19
C LEU A 175 17.03 1.98 3.67
N THR A 176 16.94 1.00 2.75
CA THR A 176 16.52 -0.35 3.10
C THR A 176 17.53 -1.12 3.97
N LYS A 177 18.82 -0.79 3.88
CA LYS A 177 19.86 -1.32 4.80
C LYS A 177 19.73 -0.81 6.22
N LYS A 178 19.32 0.47 6.40
CA LYS A 178 19.08 1.04 7.74
C LYS A 178 17.89 0.38 8.43
N PHE A 179 16.93 -0.11 7.66
CA PHE A 179 15.68 -0.69 8.14
C PHE A 179 15.49 -2.12 7.60
N PRO A 180 16.28 -3.11 8.07
CA PRO A 180 16.18 -4.49 7.60
C PRO A 180 14.85 -5.12 7.99
N ILE A 181 14.37 -6.11 7.19
CA ILE A 181 13.12 -6.85 7.48
C ILE A 181 13.28 -7.70 8.74
N TYR A 182 14.41 -8.40 8.85
CA TYR A 182 14.75 -9.21 10.01
C TYR A 182 15.88 -8.51 10.79
N LYS A 183 15.69 -8.40 12.10
CA LYS A 183 16.66 -7.81 13.05
C LYS A 183 17.38 -8.92 13.78
#